data_0ac28796e37495440de681d7b406b936
#
_entry.id   0ac28796e37495440de681d7b406b936
#
_cell.length_a   1.000
_cell.length_b   1.000
_cell.length_c   1.000
_cell.angle_alpha   90.00
_cell.angle_beta   90.00
_cell.angle_gamma   90.00
#
_symmetry.space_group_name_H-M   'P 1'
#
loop_
_entity.id
_entity.type
_entity.pdbx_description
1 polymer ?
#
loop_
_entity_poly.entity_id
_entity_poly.type
_entity_poly.pdbx_seq_one_letter_code
_entity_poly.pdbx_strand_id
1 'polypeptide(L)'
;MKEKYFFVIRKLLLIFFLFFLFVDVKSQTNFENWSVFDIAGKVKNNIELKFEYKNKYSHENSQLRSSHVDFGVSYKINKLTIGGFYREIYERKKESRVSEFRPHLDFSYKFNDNLKLRFRNEYRIKELSDNAFRFRFRSSYSLNIWDNFNPFFQNEIFISKKQLVRDRVSLGINIKINNTPFKIKPSYLLEANRKSSENTVDWSYRHVLLIAFNIRF
;
A
#
# COMPACT_ATOMS: atom_id res chain seq x y z
N MET A 1 -31.84 -16.10 8.19
CA MET A 1 -30.58 -15.46 8.59
C MET A 1 -29.91 -14.62 7.49
N LYS A 2 -29.90 -15.07 6.23
CA LYS A 2 -29.28 -14.35 5.08
C LYS A 2 -29.90 -12.98 4.78
N GLU A 3 -31.20 -12.81 4.89
CA GLU A 3 -31.90 -11.54 4.60
C GLU A 3 -31.55 -10.39 5.56
N LYS A 4 -31.39 -10.68 6.87
CA LYS A 4 -30.99 -9.65 7.86
C LYS A 4 -29.60 -9.05 7.53
N TYR A 5 -28.66 -9.88 7.07
CA TYR A 5 -27.33 -9.42 6.68
C TYR A 5 -27.36 -8.58 5.40
N PHE A 6 -28.21 -8.94 4.43
CA PHE A 6 -28.36 -8.17 3.20
C PHE A 6 -28.90 -6.75 3.48
N PHE A 7 -29.83 -6.61 4.41
CA PHE A 7 -30.38 -5.33 4.82
C PHE A 7 -29.34 -4.43 5.53
N VAL A 8 -28.53 -5.01 6.40
CA VAL A 8 -27.44 -4.29 7.09
C VAL A 8 -26.37 -3.83 6.09
N ILE A 9 -26.02 -4.66 5.12
CA ILE A 9 -25.06 -4.34 4.07
C ILE A 9 -25.53 -3.17 3.21
N ARG A 10 -26.81 -3.20 2.81
CA ARG A 10 -27.42 -2.13 2.00
C ARG A 10 -27.39 -0.79 2.75
N LYS A 11 -27.62 -0.79 4.06
CA LYS A 11 -27.50 0.40 4.90
C LYS A 11 -26.05 0.88 5.03
N LEU A 12 -25.10 -0.04 5.25
CA LEU A 12 -23.67 0.29 5.34
C LEU A 12 -23.13 0.83 4.03
N LEU A 13 -23.52 0.26 2.88
CA LEU A 13 -23.17 0.79 1.56
C LEU A 13 -23.79 2.16 1.32
N LEU A 14 -25.02 2.39 1.77
CA LEU A 14 -25.69 3.68 1.65
C LEU A 14 -25.01 4.74 2.51
N ILE A 15 -24.62 4.40 3.77
CA ILE A 15 -23.88 5.28 4.67
C ILE A 15 -22.47 5.56 4.08
N PHE A 16 -21.80 4.56 3.53
CA PHE A 16 -20.51 4.71 2.85
C PHE A 16 -20.64 5.63 1.63
N PHE A 17 -21.68 5.46 0.82
CA PHE A 17 -21.95 6.31 -0.34
C PHE A 17 -22.32 7.74 0.07
N LEU A 18 -23.14 7.92 1.11
CA LEU A 18 -23.49 9.22 1.68
C LEU A 18 -22.26 9.92 2.25
N PHE A 19 -21.35 9.20 2.90
CA PHE A 19 -20.10 9.78 3.41
C PHE A 19 -19.24 10.38 2.29
N PHE A 20 -19.24 9.78 1.09
CA PHE A 20 -18.56 10.34 -0.08
C PHE A 20 -19.21 11.61 -0.64
N LEU A 21 -20.52 11.79 -0.46
CA LEU A 21 -21.24 12.99 -0.92
C LEU A 21 -20.97 14.22 -0.04
N PHE A 22 -20.56 14.01 1.22
CA PHE A 22 -20.29 15.10 2.17
C PHE A 22 -18.79 15.45 2.31
N VAL A 23 -17.90 14.76 1.61
CA VAL A 23 -16.51 15.18 1.53
C VAL A 23 -16.42 16.32 0.53
N ASP A 24 -16.53 17.55 1.04
CA ASP A 24 -16.13 18.74 0.28
C ASP A 24 -14.65 18.60 -0.07
N VAL A 25 -14.38 18.08 -1.25
CA VAL A 25 -13.04 18.03 -1.82
C VAL A 25 -12.71 19.46 -2.25
N LYS A 26 -12.29 20.30 -1.29
CA LYS A 26 -11.67 21.57 -1.63
C LYS A 26 -10.48 21.25 -2.54
N SER A 27 -10.51 21.83 -3.72
CA SER A 27 -9.67 21.59 -4.90
C SER A 27 -8.13 21.79 -4.72
N GLN A 28 -7.61 21.82 -3.50
CA GLN A 28 -6.17 21.93 -3.22
C GLN A 28 -5.52 20.62 -2.79
N THR A 29 -6.20 19.50 -2.92
CA THR A 29 -5.68 18.22 -2.47
C THR A 29 -4.96 17.50 -3.61
N ASN A 30 -3.70 17.19 -3.39
CA ASN A 30 -2.91 16.30 -4.25
C ASN A 30 -3.64 14.95 -4.41
N PHE A 31 -4.37 14.77 -5.50
CA PHE A 31 -5.05 13.52 -5.81
C PHE A 31 -4.23 12.69 -6.79
N GLU A 32 -4.07 11.40 -6.48
CA GLU A 32 -3.31 10.46 -7.30
C GLU A 32 -4.08 9.15 -7.51
N ASN A 33 -3.87 8.53 -8.67
CA ASN A 33 -4.26 7.16 -8.95
C ASN A 33 -3.02 6.26 -8.90
N TRP A 34 -3.08 5.18 -8.10
CA TRP A 34 -2.04 4.18 -8.04
C TRP A 34 -2.55 2.85 -8.57
N SER A 35 -1.83 2.28 -9.53
CA SER A 35 -2.06 0.94 -10.04
C SER A 35 -0.93 0.02 -9.59
N VAL A 36 -1.27 -1.16 -9.09
CA VAL A 36 -0.31 -2.16 -8.62
C VAL A 36 -0.61 -3.49 -9.28
N PHE A 37 0.41 -4.12 -9.86
CA PHE A 37 0.40 -5.49 -10.33
C PHE A 37 1.36 -6.29 -9.45
N ASP A 38 0.83 -7.25 -8.70
CA ASP A 38 1.58 -8.04 -7.72
C ASP A 38 1.40 -9.52 -8.07
N ILE A 39 2.50 -10.19 -8.45
CA ILE A 39 2.54 -11.59 -8.82
C ILE A 39 3.41 -12.31 -7.80
N ALA A 40 2.91 -13.41 -7.26
CA ALA A 40 3.72 -14.27 -6.40
C ALA A 40 3.42 -15.74 -6.68
N GLY A 41 4.49 -16.53 -6.70
CA GLY A 41 4.45 -17.95 -6.94
C GLY A 41 5.26 -18.73 -5.90
N LYS A 42 4.72 -19.86 -5.43
CA LYS A 42 5.43 -20.77 -4.54
C LYS A 42 6.39 -21.64 -5.35
N VAL A 43 7.68 -21.59 -5.01
CA VAL A 43 8.72 -22.48 -5.57
C VAL A 43 8.80 -23.77 -4.76
N LYS A 44 8.67 -23.65 -3.44
CA LYS A 44 8.56 -24.75 -2.46
C LYS A 44 7.52 -24.36 -1.41
N ASN A 45 7.12 -25.31 -0.56
CA ASN A 45 6.08 -25.08 0.45
C ASN A 45 6.27 -23.80 1.28
N ASN A 46 7.52 -23.42 1.54
CA ASN A 46 7.85 -22.27 2.40
C ASN A 46 8.54 -21.12 1.65
N ILE A 47 8.85 -21.28 0.36
CA ILE A 47 9.56 -20.27 -0.44
C ILE A 47 8.61 -19.71 -1.48
N GLU A 48 8.44 -18.38 -1.49
CA GLU A 48 7.65 -17.63 -2.45
C GLU A 48 8.51 -16.59 -3.15
N LEU A 49 8.48 -16.58 -4.48
CA LEU A 49 9.01 -15.51 -5.30
C LEU A 49 7.92 -14.47 -5.53
N LYS A 50 8.32 -13.20 -5.51
CA LYS A 50 7.40 -12.09 -5.70
C LYS A 50 7.95 -11.08 -6.69
N PHE A 51 7.05 -10.57 -7.54
CA PHE A 51 7.25 -9.45 -8.43
C PHE A 51 6.12 -8.45 -8.23
N GLU A 52 6.43 -7.14 -8.10
CA GLU A 52 5.46 -6.06 -8.03
C GLU A 52 5.83 -4.96 -9.01
N TYR A 53 4.89 -4.54 -9.82
CA TYR A 53 4.97 -3.33 -10.63
C TYR A 53 3.93 -2.33 -10.17
N LYS A 54 4.34 -1.08 -9.93
CA LYS A 54 3.47 -0.02 -9.45
C LYS A 54 3.65 1.26 -10.23
N ASN A 55 2.54 1.84 -10.67
CA ASN A 55 2.47 3.18 -11.23
C ASN A 55 1.73 4.14 -10.30
N LYS A 56 2.15 5.41 -10.33
CA LYS A 56 1.49 6.51 -9.62
C LYS A 56 1.28 7.65 -10.59
N TYR A 57 0.02 7.94 -10.86
CA TYR A 57 -0.40 9.04 -11.71
C TYR A 57 -0.88 10.19 -10.85
N SER A 58 -0.36 11.41 -11.09
CA SER A 58 -0.76 12.65 -10.42
C SER A 58 -1.77 13.38 -11.29
N HIS A 59 -2.94 13.69 -10.73
CA HIS A 59 -3.95 14.49 -11.44
C HIS A 59 -3.59 15.98 -11.47
N GLU A 60 -2.91 16.47 -10.45
CA GLU A 60 -2.46 17.87 -10.38
C GLU A 60 -1.58 18.25 -11.59
N ASN A 61 -0.67 17.35 -11.96
CA ASN A 61 0.26 17.59 -13.07
C ASN A 61 -0.12 16.80 -14.34
N SER A 62 -1.26 16.10 -14.34
CA SER A 62 -1.75 15.26 -15.44
C SER A 62 -0.68 14.33 -16.02
N GLN A 63 0.15 13.70 -15.16
CA GLN A 63 1.28 12.89 -15.60
C GLN A 63 1.61 11.72 -14.69
N LEU A 64 2.32 10.75 -15.24
CA LEU A 64 2.93 9.66 -14.48
C LEU A 64 4.03 10.21 -13.57
N ARG A 65 3.78 10.25 -12.25
CA ARG A 65 4.71 10.76 -11.26
C ARG A 65 5.85 9.79 -10.97
N SER A 66 5.56 8.51 -10.82
CA SER A 66 6.58 7.50 -10.58
C SER A 66 6.13 6.10 -10.98
N SER A 67 7.10 5.28 -11.38
CA SER A 67 6.95 3.84 -11.56
C SER A 67 7.91 3.09 -10.63
N HIS A 68 7.49 1.92 -10.15
CA HIS A 68 8.30 1.07 -9.27
C HIS A 68 8.29 -0.36 -9.79
N VAL A 69 9.45 -0.98 -9.77
CA VAL A 69 9.61 -2.42 -9.95
C VAL A 69 10.18 -2.98 -8.65
N ASP A 70 9.62 -4.06 -8.14
CA ASP A 70 10.04 -4.71 -6.90
C ASP A 70 10.05 -6.23 -7.12
N PHE A 71 11.14 -6.89 -6.79
CA PHE A 71 11.24 -8.33 -6.88
C PHE A 71 12.00 -8.89 -5.68
N GLY A 72 11.73 -10.11 -5.33
CA GLY A 72 12.41 -10.76 -4.21
C GLY A 72 11.87 -12.11 -3.86
N VAL A 73 12.40 -12.64 -2.78
CA VAL A 73 12.09 -13.95 -2.24
C VAL A 73 11.68 -13.84 -0.79
N SER A 74 10.72 -14.64 -0.39
CA SER A 74 10.32 -14.77 1.02
C SER A 74 10.29 -16.21 1.47
N TYR A 75 10.61 -16.42 2.74
CA TYR A 75 10.58 -17.69 3.43
C TYR A 75 9.58 -17.64 4.58
N LYS A 76 8.68 -18.60 4.62
CA LYS A 76 7.63 -18.67 5.66
C LYS A 76 7.98 -19.70 6.71
N ILE A 77 7.97 -19.29 7.98
CA ILE A 77 8.18 -20.13 9.18
C ILE A 77 6.92 -19.97 10.04
N ASN A 78 6.01 -20.93 10.01
CA ASN A 78 4.74 -20.86 10.74
C ASN A 78 3.97 -19.54 10.45
N LYS A 79 3.85 -18.67 11.46
CA LYS A 79 3.18 -17.36 11.37
C LYS A 79 4.11 -16.23 10.93
N LEU A 80 5.43 -16.46 10.91
CA LEU A 80 6.44 -15.49 10.49
C LEU A 80 6.78 -15.68 9.01
N THR A 81 6.92 -14.60 8.28
CA THR A 81 7.48 -14.58 6.93
C THR A 81 8.61 -13.56 6.89
N ILE A 82 9.78 -14.00 6.44
CA ILE A 82 10.98 -13.17 6.26
C ILE A 82 11.24 -13.10 4.76
N GLY A 83 11.52 -11.92 4.23
CA GLY A 83 11.82 -11.76 2.81
C GLY A 83 12.89 -10.72 2.53
N GLY A 84 13.69 -10.99 1.51
CA GLY A 84 14.65 -10.06 0.93
C GLY A 84 14.17 -9.62 -0.44
N PHE A 85 14.22 -8.32 -0.69
CA PHE A 85 13.69 -7.70 -1.90
C PHE A 85 14.60 -6.60 -2.41
N TYR A 86 14.49 -6.35 -3.70
CA TYR A 86 15.10 -5.24 -4.37
C TYR A 86 14.03 -4.44 -5.10
N ARG A 87 14.02 -3.11 -4.89
CA ARG A 87 13.08 -2.20 -5.53
C ARG A 87 13.82 -1.12 -6.29
N GLU A 88 13.41 -0.92 -7.51
CA GLU A 88 13.82 0.20 -8.35
C GLU A 88 12.64 1.17 -8.52
N ILE A 89 12.94 2.46 -8.41
CA ILE A 89 11.93 3.53 -8.51
C ILE A 89 12.43 4.56 -9.48
N TYR A 90 11.59 4.89 -10.43
CA TYR A 90 11.75 6.01 -11.32
C TYR A 90 10.74 7.08 -10.94
N GLU A 91 11.23 8.23 -10.52
CA GLU A 91 10.40 9.37 -10.14
C GLU A 91 10.64 10.55 -11.06
N ARG A 92 9.56 11.15 -11.56
CA ARG A 92 9.65 12.37 -12.36
C ARG A 92 9.74 13.58 -11.44
N LYS A 93 10.82 14.36 -11.61
CA LYS A 93 11.04 15.63 -10.90
C LYS A 93 11.22 16.73 -11.95
N LYS A 94 10.21 17.62 -12.03
CA LYS A 94 10.17 18.66 -13.07
C LYS A 94 10.34 18.02 -14.47
N GLU A 95 11.41 18.32 -15.18
CA GLU A 95 11.71 17.81 -16.52
C GLU A 95 12.62 16.57 -16.53
N SER A 96 13.25 16.23 -15.39
CA SER A 96 14.17 15.10 -15.28
C SER A 96 13.53 13.85 -14.68
N ARG A 97 14.07 12.69 -15.00
CA ARG A 97 13.73 11.41 -14.42
C ARG A 97 14.85 11.01 -13.46
N VAL A 98 14.51 10.74 -12.22
CA VAL A 98 15.47 10.39 -11.17
C VAL A 98 15.22 8.97 -10.73
N SER A 99 16.29 8.20 -10.57
CA SER A 99 16.23 6.82 -10.09
C SER A 99 16.54 6.73 -8.60
N GLU A 100 15.98 5.71 -7.98
CA GLU A 100 16.27 5.35 -6.60
C GLU A 100 16.20 3.83 -6.45
N PHE A 101 17.25 3.24 -5.87
CA PHE A 101 17.35 1.81 -5.58
C PHE A 101 17.11 1.55 -4.11
N ARG A 102 16.34 0.50 -3.77
CA ARG A 102 15.97 0.18 -2.40
C ARG A 102 16.04 -1.32 -2.14
N PRO A 103 17.23 -1.86 -1.82
CA PRO A 103 17.27 -3.16 -1.16
C PRO A 103 16.53 -3.08 0.17
N HIS A 104 15.72 -4.10 0.48
CA HIS A 104 14.97 -4.11 1.73
C HIS A 104 14.68 -5.51 2.27
N LEU A 105 14.53 -5.57 3.59
CA LEU A 105 14.16 -6.76 4.33
C LEU A 105 12.76 -6.58 4.94
N ASP A 106 11.91 -7.58 4.77
CA ASP A 106 10.56 -7.64 5.32
C ASP A 106 10.45 -8.72 6.38
N PHE A 107 9.87 -8.38 7.52
CA PHE A 107 9.45 -9.30 8.55
C PHE A 107 7.94 -9.15 8.74
N SER A 108 7.19 -10.19 8.43
CA SER A 108 5.73 -10.17 8.54
C SER A 108 5.27 -11.24 9.51
N TYR A 109 4.43 -10.87 10.47
CA TYR A 109 3.87 -11.79 11.45
C TYR A 109 2.34 -11.80 11.35
N LYS A 110 1.75 -12.98 11.19
CA LYS A 110 0.30 -13.19 11.16
C LYS A 110 -0.18 -13.60 12.55
N PHE A 111 -0.73 -12.65 13.31
CA PHE A 111 -1.25 -12.93 14.65
C PHE A 111 -2.42 -13.91 14.59
N ASN A 112 -3.39 -13.62 13.75
CA ASN A 112 -4.56 -14.43 13.46
C ASN A 112 -4.99 -14.22 12.00
N ASP A 113 -6.16 -14.73 11.61
CA ASP A 113 -6.63 -14.60 10.22
C ASP A 113 -6.97 -13.16 9.81
N ASN A 114 -7.23 -12.31 10.79
CA ASN A 114 -7.62 -10.93 10.56
C ASN A 114 -6.46 -9.95 10.67
N LEU A 115 -5.50 -10.17 11.61
CA LEU A 115 -4.44 -9.21 11.93
C LEU A 115 -3.07 -9.69 11.46
N LYS A 116 -2.42 -8.86 10.64
CA LYS A 116 -1.05 -9.03 10.18
C LYS A 116 -0.24 -7.76 10.44
N LEU A 117 0.95 -7.93 11.02
CA LEU A 117 1.94 -6.86 11.15
C LEU A 117 3.09 -7.09 10.17
N ARG A 118 3.68 -6.02 9.69
CA ARG A 118 4.90 -6.05 8.88
C ARG A 118 5.86 -4.96 9.33
N PHE A 119 7.09 -5.34 9.56
CA PHE A 119 8.24 -4.47 9.69
C PHE A 119 9.08 -4.56 8.42
N ARG A 120 9.48 -3.42 7.85
CA ARG A 120 10.38 -3.34 6.69
C ARG A 120 11.53 -2.40 6.99
N ASN A 121 12.73 -2.84 6.73
CA ASN A 121 13.94 -2.03 6.74
C ASN A 121 14.40 -1.83 5.29
N GLU A 122 14.44 -0.58 4.82
CA GLU A 122 14.85 -0.20 3.48
C GLU A 122 16.13 0.65 3.54
N TYR A 123 17.14 0.29 2.74
CA TYR A 123 18.24 1.19 2.43
C TYR A 123 17.96 1.90 1.11
N ARG A 124 17.91 3.22 1.13
CA ARG A 124 17.54 4.05 -0.01
C ARG A 124 18.81 4.63 -0.63
N ILE A 125 19.16 4.16 -1.81
CA ILE A 125 20.27 4.66 -2.63
C ILE A 125 19.67 5.60 -3.65
N LYS A 126 19.96 6.89 -3.52
CA LYS A 126 19.33 7.96 -4.31
C LYS A 126 20.34 8.62 -5.22
N GLU A 127 19.92 8.92 -6.43
CA GLU A 127 20.75 9.55 -7.42
C GLU A 127 21.13 11.01 -7.07
N LEU A 128 20.19 11.79 -6.52
CA LEU A 128 20.35 13.24 -6.31
C LEU A 128 20.39 13.68 -4.84
N SER A 129 20.52 12.77 -3.89
CA SER A 129 20.56 13.14 -2.46
C SER A 129 21.19 12.03 -1.64
N ASP A 130 21.53 12.32 -0.38
CA ASP A 130 22.13 11.35 0.53
C ASP A 130 21.32 10.06 0.66
N ASN A 131 22.07 8.97 0.74
CA ASN A 131 21.52 7.66 1.07
C ASN A 131 20.97 7.65 2.49
N ALA A 132 19.92 6.87 2.74
CA ALA A 132 19.30 6.84 4.05
C ALA A 132 18.60 5.50 4.34
N PHE A 133 18.67 5.06 5.58
CA PHE A 133 17.81 4.02 6.09
C PHE A 133 16.41 4.55 6.35
N ARG A 134 15.42 3.69 6.08
CA ARG A 134 14.01 3.94 6.39
C ARG A 134 13.36 2.68 6.94
N PHE A 135 12.71 2.85 8.09
CA PHE A 135 11.93 1.81 8.73
C PHE A 135 10.45 2.04 8.42
N ARG A 136 9.72 0.94 8.20
CA ARG A 136 8.28 0.97 7.94
C ARG A 136 7.59 -0.07 8.82
N PHE A 137 6.58 0.37 9.55
CA PHE A 137 5.71 -0.49 10.32
C PHE A 137 4.32 -0.44 9.70
N ARG A 138 3.77 -1.61 9.37
CA ARG A 138 2.43 -1.73 8.82
C ARG A 138 1.60 -2.67 9.66
N SER A 139 0.43 -2.21 10.08
CA SER A 139 -0.65 -3.04 10.59
C SER A 139 -1.71 -3.21 9.51
N SER A 140 -2.24 -4.40 9.37
CA SER A 140 -3.31 -4.70 8.41
C SER A 140 -4.36 -5.56 9.11
N TYR A 141 -5.58 -5.09 9.12
CA TYR A 141 -6.73 -5.78 9.66
C TYR A 141 -7.74 -6.08 8.55
N SER A 142 -8.14 -7.33 8.38
CA SER A 142 -9.11 -7.75 7.36
C SER A 142 -10.29 -8.41 8.03
N LEU A 143 -11.50 -7.99 7.68
CA LEU A 143 -12.73 -8.62 8.11
C LEU A 143 -13.05 -9.78 7.15
N ASN A 144 -12.95 -11.01 7.64
CA ASN A 144 -13.28 -12.21 6.86
C ASN A 144 -14.78 -12.53 7.05
N ILE A 145 -15.66 -11.66 6.50
CA ILE A 145 -17.12 -11.77 6.67
C ILE A 145 -17.71 -12.60 5.53
N TRP A 146 -17.17 -12.46 4.33
CA TRP A 146 -17.66 -13.15 3.13
C TRP A 146 -16.52 -13.87 2.42
N ASP A 147 -16.83 -14.90 1.69
CA ASP A 147 -15.81 -15.74 1.02
C ASP A 147 -15.00 -14.93 0.00
N ASN A 148 -15.66 -14.02 -0.72
CA ASN A 148 -15.06 -13.29 -1.85
C ASN A 148 -14.83 -11.81 -1.59
N PHE A 149 -15.47 -11.21 -0.59
CA PHE A 149 -15.41 -9.77 -0.30
C PHE A 149 -14.98 -9.55 1.14
N ASN A 150 -13.74 -9.15 1.34
CA ASN A 150 -13.19 -8.95 2.67
C ASN A 150 -12.72 -7.50 2.82
N PRO A 151 -13.50 -6.66 3.52
CA PRO A 151 -13.08 -5.30 3.87
C PRO A 151 -11.78 -5.34 4.68
N PHE A 152 -10.94 -4.32 4.50
CA PHE A 152 -9.72 -4.20 5.28
C PHE A 152 -9.45 -2.75 5.66
N PHE A 153 -8.75 -2.61 6.76
CA PHE A 153 -8.11 -1.39 7.22
C PHE A 153 -6.59 -1.62 7.29
N GLN A 154 -5.81 -0.62 6.93
CA GLN A 154 -4.35 -0.68 7.01
C GLN A 154 -3.79 0.67 7.42
N ASN A 155 -2.86 0.65 8.36
CA ASN A 155 -2.02 1.80 8.69
C ASN A 155 -0.56 1.46 8.44
N GLU A 156 0.22 2.40 7.93
CA GLU A 156 1.65 2.23 7.69
C GLU A 156 2.42 3.51 8.00
N ILE A 157 3.29 3.46 9.01
CA ILE A 157 4.17 4.56 9.40
C ILE A 157 5.57 4.38 8.84
N PHE A 158 6.24 5.52 8.55
CA PHE A 158 7.57 5.56 7.98
C PHE A 158 8.48 6.43 8.83
N ILE A 159 9.59 5.85 9.27
CA ILE A 159 10.59 6.50 10.11
C ILE A 159 11.90 6.58 9.34
N SER A 160 12.49 7.76 9.24
CA SER A 160 13.80 7.99 8.63
C SER A 160 14.56 9.04 9.44
N LYS A 161 15.87 8.88 9.61
CA LYS A 161 16.69 9.79 10.44
C LYS A 161 16.06 10.03 11.85
N LYS A 162 15.56 8.96 12.48
CA LYS A 162 14.90 8.94 13.81
C LYS A 162 13.61 9.80 13.90
N GLN A 163 13.02 10.18 12.78
CA GLN A 163 11.81 11.00 12.73
C GLN A 163 10.71 10.30 11.93
N LEU A 164 9.46 10.52 12.35
CA LEU A 164 8.30 10.14 11.56
C LEU A 164 8.23 11.06 10.33
N VAL A 165 8.39 10.49 9.13
CA VAL A 165 8.44 11.24 7.88
C VAL A 165 7.18 11.08 7.04
N ARG A 166 6.39 10.01 7.33
CA ARG A 166 5.16 9.72 6.59
C ARG A 166 4.26 8.80 7.38
N ASP A 167 2.97 9.01 7.24
CA ASP A 167 1.92 8.08 7.65
C ASP A 167 0.96 7.80 6.50
N ARG A 168 0.39 6.58 6.46
CA ARG A 168 -0.59 6.14 5.48
C ARG A 168 -1.70 5.38 6.16
N VAL A 169 -2.92 5.82 5.93
CA VAL A 169 -4.12 5.09 6.32
C VAL A 169 -4.84 4.64 5.06
N SER A 170 -5.26 3.39 5.00
CA SER A 170 -5.99 2.83 3.85
C SER A 170 -7.21 2.06 4.30
N LEU A 171 -8.29 2.26 3.56
CA LEU A 171 -9.54 1.50 3.65
C LEU A 171 -9.84 0.89 2.28
N GLY A 172 -10.29 -0.34 2.23
CA GLY A 172 -10.58 -0.99 0.96
C GLY A 172 -11.23 -2.35 1.11
N ILE A 173 -11.33 -3.06 -0.01
CA ILE A 173 -11.95 -4.38 -0.09
C ILE A 173 -11.01 -5.32 -0.85
N ASN A 174 -10.79 -6.51 -0.32
CA ASN A 174 -10.16 -7.61 -1.05
C ASN A 174 -11.25 -8.40 -1.76
N ILE A 175 -11.23 -8.43 -3.08
CA ILE A 175 -12.16 -9.15 -3.93
C ILE A 175 -11.42 -10.36 -4.52
N LYS A 176 -11.87 -11.57 -4.18
CA LYS A 176 -11.36 -12.81 -4.77
C LYS A 176 -12.25 -13.17 -5.97
N ILE A 177 -11.64 -13.54 -7.09
CA ILE A 177 -12.37 -14.06 -8.24
C ILE A 177 -12.39 -15.58 -8.12
N ASN A 178 -13.61 -16.15 -8.04
CA ASN A 178 -13.80 -17.59 -7.83
C ASN A 178 -13.08 -18.42 -8.90
N ASN A 179 -12.49 -19.53 -8.46
CA ASN A 179 -11.80 -20.49 -9.31
C ASN A 179 -10.64 -19.91 -10.12
N THR A 180 -10.07 -18.79 -9.66
CA THR A 180 -8.90 -18.17 -10.31
C THR A 180 -7.84 -17.76 -9.28
N PRO A 181 -6.57 -17.60 -9.69
CA PRO A 181 -5.52 -17.06 -8.83
C PRO A 181 -5.62 -15.53 -8.65
N PHE A 182 -6.64 -14.88 -9.22
CA PHE A 182 -6.75 -13.43 -9.28
C PHE A 182 -7.49 -12.86 -8.07
N LYS A 183 -6.95 -11.74 -7.56
CA LYS A 183 -7.61 -10.90 -6.55
C LYS A 183 -7.47 -9.44 -6.96
N ILE A 184 -8.55 -8.68 -6.79
CA ILE A 184 -8.54 -7.23 -7.00
C ILE A 184 -8.70 -6.56 -5.63
N LYS A 185 -7.95 -5.51 -5.41
CA LYS A 185 -7.94 -4.79 -4.14
C LYS A 185 -8.08 -3.28 -4.37
N PRO A 186 -9.30 -2.78 -4.64
CA PRO A 186 -9.57 -1.36 -4.64
C PRO A 186 -9.48 -0.81 -3.22
N SER A 187 -8.88 0.37 -3.06
CA SER A 187 -8.75 1.04 -1.77
C SER A 187 -8.57 2.55 -1.92
N TYR A 188 -9.06 3.27 -0.95
CA TYR A 188 -8.72 4.66 -0.72
C TYR A 188 -7.58 4.72 0.30
N LEU A 189 -6.59 5.58 0.03
CA LEU A 189 -5.43 5.77 0.87
C LEU A 189 -5.23 7.28 1.11
N LEU A 190 -5.14 7.65 2.38
CA LEU A 190 -4.68 8.97 2.80
C LEU A 190 -3.21 8.87 3.19
N GLU A 191 -2.37 9.68 2.55
CA GLU A 191 -0.94 9.77 2.85
C GLU A 191 -0.64 11.15 3.43
N ALA A 192 -0.14 11.21 4.67
CA ALA A 192 0.41 12.38 5.31
C ALA A 192 1.93 12.36 5.17
N ASN A 193 2.53 13.39 4.59
CA ASN A 193 3.97 13.54 4.44
C ASN A 193 4.46 14.74 5.25
N ARG A 194 5.46 14.52 6.08
CA ARG A 194 6.11 15.58 6.83
C ARG A 194 6.92 16.46 5.88
N LYS A 195 6.64 17.77 5.91
CA LYS A 195 7.49 18.80 5.34
C LYS A 195 8.30 19.41 6.49
N SER A 196 9.61 19.42 6.39
CA SER A 196 10.47 20.10 7.34
C SER A 196 10.91 21.39 6.73
N SER A 197 10.51 22.52 7.31
CA SER A 197 11.16 23.82 7.16
C SER A 197 12.05 24.05 8.41
N GLU A 198 12.94 25.03 8.36
CA GLU A 198 13.95 25.24 9.42
C GLU A 198 13.34 25.40 10.82
N ASN A 199 12.11 25.94 10.95
CA ASN A 199 11.50 26.24 12.25
C ASN A 199 10.13 25.63 12.49
N THR A 200 9.51 24.96 11.51
CA THR A 200 8.16 24.39 11.66
C THR A 200 8.05 22.99 11.08
N VAL A 201 7.26 22.15 11.74
CA VAL A 201 6.84 20.86 11.21
C VAL A 201 5.45 21.02 10.62
N ASP A 202 5.37 20.90 9.30
CA ASP A 202 4.10 20.92 8.57
C ASP A 202 3.83 19.56 7.93
N TRP A 203 2.55 19.27 7.65
CA TRP A 203 2.11 18.03 7.02
C TRP A 203 1.38 18.32 5.74
N SER A 204 1.82 17.70 4.65
CA SER A 204 1.08 17.72 3.38
C SER A 204 0.31 16.42 3.23
N TYR A 205 -0.93 16.54 2.81
CA TYR A 205 -1.83 15.42 2.62
C TYR A 205 -1.95 15.06 1.13
N ARG A 206 -2.13 13.78 0.86
CA ARG A 206 -2.37 13.24 -0.48
C ARG A 206 -3.48 12.21 -0.40
N HIS A 207 -4.45 12.36 -1.27
CA HIS A 207 -5.55 11.44 -1.46
C HIS A 207 -5.23 10.50 -2.63
N VAL A 208 -5.40 9.21 -2.44
CA VAL A 208 -5.02 8.22 -3.44
C VAL A 208 -6.14 7.21 -3.63
N LEU A 209 -6.57 7.05 -4.87
CA LEU A 209 -7.31 5.86 -5.30
C LEU A 209 -6.29 4.80 -5.74
N LEU A 210 -6.26 3.68 -5.03
CA LEU A 210 -5.33 2.59 -5.31
C LEU A 210 -6.11 1.36 -5.77
N ILE A 211 -5.71 0.79 -6.91
CA ILE A 211 -6.21 -0.49 -7.39
C ILE A 211 -5.03 -1.45 -7.51
N ALA A 212 -5.07 -2.55 -6.75
CA ALA A 212 -4.07 -3.60 -6.85
C ALA A 212 -4.67 -4.87 -7.46
N PHE A 213 -3.97 -5.41 -8.46
CA PHE A 213 -4.23 -6.69 -9.09
C PHE A 213 -3.21 -7.69 -8.55
N ASN A 214 -3.69 -8.73 -7.90
CA ASN A 214 -2.83 -9.73 -7.27
C ASN A 214 -3.05 -11.08 -7.91
N ILE A 215 -1.97 -11.77 -8.25
CA ILE A 215 -1.96 -13.10 -8.83
C ILE A 215 -1.13 -14.01 -7.91
N ARG A 216 -1.68 -15.16 -7.49
CA ARG A 216 -1.02 -16.10 -6.59
C ARG A 216 -1.08 -17.52 -7.18
N PHE A 217 0.11 -18.15 -7.37
CA PHE A 217 0.26 -19.53 -7.86
C PHE A 217 0.76 -20.46 -6.77
#